data_30463467e7293a7fa8308c8c352f681a
#
_entry.id   30463467e7293a7fa8308c8c352f681a
#
_cell.length_a   1.000
_cell.length_b   1.000
_cell.length_c   1.000
_cell.angle_alpha   90.00
_cell.angle_beta   90.00
_cell.angle_gamma   90.00
#
_symmetry.space_group_name_H-M   'P 1'
#
loop_
_entity.id
_entity.type
_entity.pdbx_description
1 polymer ?
#
loop_
_entity_poly.entity_id
_entity_poly.type
_entity_poly.pdbx_seq_one_letter_code
_entity_poly.pdbx_strand_id
1 'polypeptide(L)'
;FTIGITKGRWNTLVTELQQFKDDCDSNQPLWRVLPEFVARHPSYERVGLRDLCAQIHAKYKEHDIARLTTEMYLSNMEPAMKPSEAFARMAHREIDRVPIDQLEGRITAMLVTPYPPGIPLLIPGERFNSTIVRYLKFARDFNHLFPGFETDIHGLVSESIAGGGTRYYVDCVKPSRTAGGG
;
A
#
# COMPACT_ATOMS: atom_id res chain seq x y z
N PHE A 1 0.37 -10.61 18.60
CA PHE A 1 1.36 -10.98 19.63
C PHE A 1 1.11 -12.41 20.10
N THR A 2 2.11 -13.29 19.96
CA THR A 2 2.06 -14.63 20.59
C THR A 2 2.57 -14.48 22.01
N ILE A 3 1.72 -14.77 22.98
CA ILE A 3 2.08 -14.70 24.41
C ILE A 3 3.01 -15.87 24.73
N GLY A 4 4.30 -15.59 24.87
CA GLY A 4 5.27 -16.58 25.36
C GLY A 4 5.21 -16.74 26.87
N ILE A 5 5.42 -17.96 27.35
CA ILE A 5 5.29 -18.33 28.80
C ILE A 5 6.47 -17.81 29.63
N THR A 6 7.56 -17.28 29.02
CA THR A 6 8.77 -16.88 29.76
C THR A 6 8.74 -15.41 30.17
N LYS A 7 8.81 -15.16 31.47
CA LYS A 7 8.82 -13.84 32.12
C LYS A 7 9.91 -12.89 31.54
N GLY A 8 11.04 -13.43 31.08
CA GLY A 8 12.14 -12.64 30.51
C GLY A 8 11.76 -11.90 29.21
N ARG A 9 10.94 -12.52 28.35
CA ARG A 9 10.51 -11.90 27.08
C ARG A 9 9.59 -10.68 27.27
N TRP A 10 8.76 -10.71 28.33
CA TRP A 10 7.92 -9.57 28.68
C TRP A 10 8.73 -8.38 29.17
N ASN A 11 9.73 -8.63 30.00
CA ASN A 11 10.61 -7.56 30.48
C ASN A 11 11.39 -6.93 29.33
N THR A 12 11.88 -7.71 28.37
CA THR A 12 12.53 -7.20 27.17
C THR A 12 11.58 -6.31 26.37
N LEU A 13 10.36 -6.80 26.09
CA LEU A 13 9.36 -6.01 25.35
C LEU A 13 9.04 -4.68 26.05
N VAL A 14 8.80 -4.71 27.35
CA VAL A 14 8.50 -3.49 28.13
C VAL A 14 9.69 -2.52 28.08
N THR A 15 10.90 -3.02 28.25
CA THR A 15 12.12 -2.19 28.20
C THR A 15 12.31 -1.55 26.82
N GLU A 16 12.12 -2.31 25.75
CA GLU A 16 12.24 -1.81 24.38
C GLU A 16 11.16 -0.75 24.05
N LEU A 17 9.92 -0.98 24.49
CA LEU A 17 8.83 0.00 24.34
C LEU A 17 9.10 1.28 25.12
N GLN A 18 9.66 1.16 26.33
CA GLN A 18 10.02 2.30 27.15
C GLN A 18 11.16 3.10 26.52
N GLN A 19 12.19 2.42 26.01
CA GLN A 19 13.29 3.05 25.27
C GLN A 19 12.77 3.78 24.03
N PHE A 20 11.90 3.13 23.24
CA PHE A 20 11.30 3.78 22.08
C PHE A 20 10.51 5.05 22.46
N LYS A 21 9.76 4.97 23.57
CA LYS A 21 9.03 6.16 24.07
C LYS A 21 10.00 7.29 24.44
N ASP A 22 11.06 6.98 25.17
CA ASP A 22 12.06 7.97 25.61
C ASP A 22 12.79 8.60 24.40
N ASP A 23 13.14 7.79 23.39
CA ASP A 23 13.75 8.25 22.14
C ASP A 23 12.78 9.15 21.34
N CYS A 24 11.50 8.83 21.32
CA CYS A 24 10.48 9.63 20.69
C CYS A 24 10.25 10.94 21.46
N ASP A 25 10.10 10.90 22.78
CA ASP A 25 9.87 12.08 23.63
C ASP A 25 11.06 13.07 23.55
N SER A 26 12.29 12.56 23.48
CA SER A 26 13.50 13.36 23.34
C SER A 26 13.82 13.73 21.89
N ASN A 27 12.99 13.28 20.92
CA ASN A 27 13.19 13.49 19.49
C ASN A 27 14.58 13.05 19.01
N GLN A 28 15.02 11.87 19.43
CA GLN A 28 16.34 11.36 19.04
C GLN A 28 16.48 11.30 17.50
N PRO A 29 17.65 11.66 16.95
CA PRO A 29 17.87 11.62 15.51
C PRO A 29 17.84 10.17 15.01
N LEU A 30 17.25 9.95 13.84
CA LEU A 30 17.05 8.60 13.29
C LEU A 30 18.36 7.85 13.04
N TRP A 31 19.45 8.51 12.70
CA TRP A 31 20.76 7.86 12.55
C TRP A 31 21.24 7.17 13.83
N ARG A 32 20.78 7.64 15.00
CA ARG A 32 21.12 7.03 16.30
C ARG A 32 20.18 5.86 16.64
N VAL A 33 18.88 6.01 16.36
CA VAL A 33 17.85 5.01 16.73
C VAL A 33 17.80 3.89 15.71
N LEU A 34 17.95 4.22 14.42
CA LEU A 34 17.83 3.30 13.28
C LEU A 34 19.02 3.48 12.30
N PRO A 35 20.26 3.22 12.73
CA PRO A 35 21.45 3.51 11.92
C PRO A 35 21.48 2.75 10.58
N GLU A 36 21.09 1.48 10.56
CA GLU A 36 21.03 0.67 9.33
C GLU A 36 19.96 1.15 8.35
N PHE A 37 18.87 1.68 8.86
CA PHE A 37 17.80 2.26 8.04
C PHE A 37 18.30 3.55 7.39
N VAL A 38 18.93 4.46 8.17
CA VAL A 38 19.46 5.72 7.68
C VAL A 38 20.60 5.50 6.68
N ALA A 39 21.43 4.46 6.87
CA ALA A 39 22.48 4.11 5.90
C ALA A 39 21.90 3.78 4.51
N ARG A 40 20.70 3.20 4.46
CA ARG A 40 19.96 2.91 3.20
C ARG A 40 19.15 4.09 2.70
N HIS A 41 18.74 4.99 3.60
CA HIS A 41 17.88 6.15 3.33
C HIS A 41 18.50 7.44 3.91
N PRO A 42 19.57 7.99 3.31
CA PRO A 42 20.32 9.13 3.86
C PRO A 42 19.48 10.41 4.03
N SER A 43 18.36 10.53 3.34
CA SER A 43 17.43 11.67 3.49
C SER A 43 16.90 11.83 4.91
N TYR A 44 16.93 10.78 5.73
CA TYR A 44 16.47 10.79 7.12
C TYR A 44 17.57 11.10 8.14
N GLU A 45 18.81 11.32 7.73
CA GLU A 45 19.96 11.51 8.65
C GLU A 45 19.72 12.60 9.71
N ARG A 46 19.08 13.70 9.29
CA ARG A 46 18.83 14.87 10.15
C ARG A 46 17.40 14.91 10.73
N VAL A 47 16.62 13.86 10.49
CA VAL A 47 15.24 13.80 10.95
C VAL A 47 15.19 13.18 12.34
N GLY A 48 14.44 13.81 13.26
CA GLY A 48 14.17 13.25 14.59
C GLY A 48 13.02 12.24 14.53
N LEU A 49 13.05 11.26 15.44
CA LEU A 49 12.05 10.19 15.50
C LEU A 49 10.63 10.75 15.68
N ARG A 50 10.44 11.68 16.63
CA ARG A 50 9.14 12.33 16.86
C ARG A 50 8.67 13.13 15.64
N ASP A 51 9.60 13.84 14.99
CA ASP A 51 9.27 14.66 13.83
C ASP A 51 8.81 13.80 12.65
N LEU A 52 9.46 12.65 12.41
CA LEU A 52 9.01 11.68 11.42
C LEU A 52 7.63 11.13 11.75
N CYS A 53 7.41 10.71 13.01
CA CYS A 53 6.09 10.22 13.45
C CYS A 53 5.00 11.28 13.24
N ALA A 54 5.31 12.55 13.55
CA ALA A 54 4.39 13.66 13.35
C ALA A 54 4.04 13.89 11.87
N GLN A 55 5.05 13.82 10.98
CA GLN A 55 4.84 13.96 9.54
C GLN A 55 3.96 12.84 8.98
N ILE A 56 4.25 11.58 9.33
CA ILE A 56 3.44 10.42 8.93
C ILE A 56 1.99 10.58 9.45
N HIS A 57 1.83 10.95 10.73
CA HIS A 57 0.51 11.16 11.33
C HIS A 57 -0.27 12.28 10.66
N ALA A 58 0.39 13.39 10.34
CA ALA A 58 -0.23 14.50 9.62
C ALA A 58 -0.74 14.04 8.25
N LYS A 59 0.06 13.24 7.54
CA LYS A 59 -0.32 12.69 6.23
C LYS A 59 -1.51 11.72 6.33
N TYR A 60 -1.55 10.89 7.36
CA TYR A 60 -2.68 9.99 7.62
C TYR A 60 -3.96 10.76 7.93
N LYS A 61 -3.87 11.85 8.71
CA LYS A 61 -5.02 12.72 9.01
C LYS A 61 -5.51 13.48 7.79
N GLU A 62 -4.60 14.01 6.98
CA GLU A 62 -4.93 14.75 5.75
C GLU A 62 -5.81 13.92 4.81
N HIS A 63 -5.54 12.61 4.71
CA HIS A 63 -6.26 11.69 3.83
C HIS A 63 -7.35 10.88 4.53
N ASP A 64 -7.61 11.13 5.83
CA ASP A 64 -8.56 10.37 6.65
C ASP A 64 -8.37 8.84 6.52
N ILE A 65 -7.11 8.40 6.68
CA ILE A 65 -6.73 7.02 6.39
C ILE A 65 -7.44 6.02 7.29
N ALA A 66 -7.68 6.35 8.54
CA ALA A 66 -8.40 5.48 9.46
C ALA A 66 -9.81 5.12 8.93
N ARG A 67 -10.50 6.10 8.33
CA ARG A 67 -11.79 5.90 7.69
C ARG A 67 -11.64 5.21 6.33
N LEU A 68 -10.70 5.67 5.50
CA LEU A 68 -10.48 5.14 4.17
C LEU A 68 -10.15 3.64 4.18
N THR A 69 -9.28 3.19 5.11
CA THR A 69 -8.94 1.77 5.27
C THR A 69 -10.09 0.91 5.75
N THR A 70 -11.09 1.49 6.42
CA THR A 70 -12.34 0.79 6.74
C THR A 70 -13.28 0.77 5.54
N GLU A 71 -13.49 1.92 4.91
CA GLU A 71 -14.41 2.09 3.78
C GLU A 71 -14.00 1.23 2.58
N MET A 72 -12.70 1.06 2.30
CA MET A 72 -12.25 0.28 1.16
C MET A 72 -12.67 -1.20 1.24
N TYR A 73 -12.75 -1.79 2.46
CA TYR A 73 -13.24 -3.15 2.65
C TYR A 73 -14.76 -3.25 2.72
N LEU A 74 -15.45 -2.17 3.08
CA LEU A 74 -16.90 -2.11 3.16
C LEU A 74 -17.55 -1.58 1.85
N SER A 75 -16.72 -1.08 0.93
CA SER A 75 -17.22 -0.55 -0.33
C SER A 75 -17.81 -1.65 -1.22
N ASN A 76 -18.77 -1.29 -2.05
CA ASN A 76 -19.36 -2.24 -2.98
C ASN A 76 -18.32 -2.69 -4.02
N MET A 77 -17.91 -3.95 -3.93
CA MET A 77 -17.03 -4.61 -4.88
C MET A 77 -17.91 -5.32 -5.91
N GLU A 78 -18.11 -4.69 -7.06
CA GLU A 78 -18.96 -5.24 -8.12
C GLU A 78 -18.26 -6.39 -8.86
N PRO A 79 -18.74 -7.65 -8.75
CA PRO A 79 -18.23 -8.75 -9.54
C PRO A 79 -18.72 -8.61 -10.99
N ALA A 80 -17.82 -8.26 -11.89
CA ALA A 80 -18.14 -8.08 -13.32
C ALA A 80 -18.00 -9.39 -14.11
N MET A 81 -17.20 -10.34 -13.60
CA MET A 81 -17.04 -11.68 -14.16
C MET A 81 -16.51 -12.65 -13.10
N LYS A 82 -16.56 -13.94 -13.38
CA LYS A 82 -15.98 -14.96 -12.48
C LYS A 82 -14.45 -14.86 -12.47
N PRO A 83 -13.80 -15.16 -11.33
CA PRO A 83 -12.33 -15.20 -11.26
C PRO A 83 -11.70 -16.14 -12.29
N SER A 84 -12.32 -17.28 -12.59
CA SER A 84 -11.87 -18.21 -13.61
C SER A 84 -11.92 -17.62 -15.03
N GLU A 85 -12.92 -16.79 -15.32
CA GLU A 85 -13.04 -16.09 -16.61
C GLU A 85 -11.96 -15.01 -16.73
N ALA A 86 -11.74 -14.22 -15.67
CA ALA A 86 -10.67 -13.22 -15.63
C ALA A 86 -9.28 -13.89 -15.82
N PHE A 87 -9.05 -15.04 -15.19
CA PHE A 87 -7.85 -15.83 -15.37
C PHE A 87 -7.68 -16.34 -16.81
N ALA A 88 -8.76 -16.85 -17.43
CA ALA A 88 -8.73 -17.27 -18.84
C ALA A 88 -8.37 -16.09 -19.77
N ARG A 89 -8.94 -14.92 -19.54
CA ARG A 89 -8.61 -13.69 -20.28
C ARG A 89 -7.14 -13.32 -20.12
N MET A 90 -6.60 -13.43 -18.93
CA MET A 90 -5.18 -13.21 -18.66
C MET A 90 -4.30 -14.22 -19.40
N ALA A 91 -4.64 -15.52 -19.35
CA ALA A 91 -3.91 -16.59 -20.06
C ALA A 91 -3.90 -16.37 -21.58
N HIS A 92 -4.95 -15.81 -22.14
CA HIS A 92 -5.07 -15.45 -23.56
C HIS A 92 -4.49 -14.06 -23.89
N ARG A 93 -3.80 -13.38 -22.94
CA ARG A 93 -3.23 -12.04 -23.11
C ARG A 93 -4.27 -10.95 -23.44
N GLU A 94 -5.51 -11.17 -23.02
CA GLU A 94 -6.61 -10.21 -23.16
C GLU A 94 -6.66 -9.25 -21.96
N ILE A 95 -5.50 -8.70 -21.62
CA ILE A 95 -5.32 -7.76 -20.52
C ILE A 95 -4.62 -6.50 -21.02
N ASP A 96 -4.87 -5.37 -20.33
CA ASP A 96 -4.17 -4.10 -20.48
C ASP A 96 -3.47 -3.75 -19.18
N ARG A 97 -2.26 -3.23 -19.25
CA ARG A 97 -1.58 -2.63 -18.12
C ARG A 97 -2.06 -1.20 -17.94
N VAL A 98 -2.81 -0.95 -16.86
CA VAL A 98 -3.53 0.30 -16.62
C VAL A 98 -2.89 1.08 -15.49
N PRO A 99 -2.53 2.38 -15.68
CA PRO A 99 -2.02 3.22 -14.59
C PRO A 99 -3.05 3.38 -13.46
N ILE A 100 -2.57 3.52 -12.21
CA ILE A 100 -3.46 3.69 -11.04
C ILE A 100 -4.50 4.80 -11.25
N ASP A 101 -4.11 5.90 -11.92
CA ASP A 101 -4.99 7.05 -12.14
C ASP A 101 -6.17 6.78 -13.08
N GLN A 102 -6.14 5.66 -13.82
CA GLN A 102 -7.14 5.26 -14.80
C GLN A 102 -7.86 3.94 -14.44
N LEU A 103 -7.76 3.48 -13.20
CA LEU A 103 -8.30 2.20 -12.77
C LEU A 103 -9.81 2.22 -12.52
N GLU A 104 -10.40 3.37 -12.18
CA GLU A 104 -11.83 3.43 -11.85
C GLU A 104 -12.69 2.85 -12.98
N GLY A 105 -13.58 1.93 -12.63
CA GLY A 105 -14.43 1.20 -13.57
C GLY A 105 -13.75 0.05 -14.32
N ARG A 106 -12.42 -0.10 -14.24
CA ARG A 106 -11.70 -1.23 -14.86
C ARG A 106 -11.90 -2.51 -14.05
N ILE A 107 -11.79 -3.66 -14.70
CA ILE A 107 -11.93 -4.97 -14.08
C ILE A 107 -10.52 -5.52 -13.85
N THR A 108 -10.19 -5.87 -12.60
CA THR A 108 -8.87 -6.44 -12.31
C THR A 108 -8.73 -7.85 -12.86
N ALA A 109 -7.57 -8.15 -13.45
CA ALA A 109 -7.16 -9.51 -13.79
C ALA A 109 -6.33 -10.15 -12.66
N MET A 110 -5.91 -9.35 -11.67
CA MET A 110 -5.02 -9.74 -10.59
C MET A 110 -5.70 -9.64 -9.24
N LEU A 111 -5.19 -10.42 -8.27
CA LEU A 111 -5.50 -10.23 -6.86
C LEU A 111 -4.80 -8.94 -6.39
N VAL A 112 -5.56 -8.01 -5.83
CA VAL A 112 -5.02 -6.76 -5.28
C VAL A 112 -5.07 -6.82 -3.76
N THR A 113 -3.90 -6.90 -3.11
CA THR A 113 -3.80 -7.14 -1.67
C THR A 113 -2.75 -6.26 -1.03
N PRO A 114 -3.11 -5.28 -0.19
CA PRO A 114 -2.14 -4.53 0.61
C PRO A 114 -1.55 -5.41 1.71
N TYR A 115 -0.25 -5.25 1.94
CA TYR A 115 0.44 -5.96 2.99
C TYR A 115 1.28 -4.98 3.84
N PRO A 116 1.04 -4.91 5.15
CA PRO A 116 -0.03 -5.54 5.93
C PRO A 116 -1.43 -4.97 5.61
N PRO A 117 -2.54 -5.67 5.91
CA PRO A 117 -2.67 -6.91 6.68
C PRO A 117 -2.68 -8.19 5.82
N GLY A 118 -2.62 -8.11 4.48
CA GLY A 118 -2.70 -9.27 3.61
C GLY A 118 -4.14 -9.73 3.33
N ILE A 119 -5.12 -8.84 3.48
CA ILE A 119 -6.52 -9.08 3.14
C ILE A 119 -6.77 -8.54 1.72
N PRO A 120 -7.28 -9.36 0.79
CA PRO A 120 -7.57 -8.89 -0.57
C PRO A 120 -8.56 -7.72 -0.57
N LEU A 121 -8.23 -6.68 -1.33
CA LEU A 121 -9.14 -5.58 -1.66
C LEU A 121 -10.02 -5.95 -2.83
N LEU A 122 -9.44 -6.57 -3.85
CA LEU A 122 -10.14 -7.05 -5.04
C LEU A 122 -9.60 -8.43 -5.41
N ILE A 123 -10.51 -9.29 -5.84
CA ILE A 123 -10.17 -10.56 -6.50
C ILE A 123 -10.33 -10.41 -8.02
N PRO A 124 -9.67 -11.29 -8.83
CA PRO A 124 -9.81 -11.24 -10.28
C PRO A 124 -11.28 -11.26 -10.72
N GLY A 125 -11.64 -10.36 -11.63
CA GLY A 125 -13.00 -10.23 -12.13
C GLY A 125 -13.85 -9.15 -11.45
N GLU A 126 -13.38 -8.56 -10.36
CA GLU A 126 -14.06 -7.43 -9.70
C GLU A 126 -13.64 -6.08 -10.31
N ARG A 127 -14.52 -5.09 -10.13
CA ARG A 127 -14.36 -3.75 -10.69
C ARG A 127 -13.78 -2.79 -9.65
N PHE A 128 -12.79 -2.00 -10.07
CA PHE A 128 -12.25 -0.90 -9.26
C PHE A 128 -13.30 0.17 -9.05
N ASN A 129 -13.62 0.47 -7.80
CA ASN A 129 -14.42 1.62 -7.41
C ASN A 129 -13.53 2.81 -6.98
N SER A 130 -14.13 3.99 -6.85
CA SER A 130 -13.43 5.23 -6.50
C SER A 130 -12.73 5.17 -5.14
N THR A 131 -13.30 4.46 -4.16
CA THR A 131 -12.73 4.32 -2.81
C THR A 131 -11.41 3.55 -2.84
N ILE A 132 -11.39 2.41 -3.55
CA ILE A 132 -10.18 1.60 -3.72
C ILE A 132 -9.12 2.39 -4.51
N VAL A 133 -9.50 3.05 -5.59
CA VAL A 133 -8.57 3.87 -6.39
C VAL A 133 -7.98 5.01 -5.54
N ARG A 134 -8.77 5.65 -4.67
CA ARG A 134 -8.29 6.68 -3.73
C ARG A 134 -7.27 6.12 -2.76
N TYR A 135 -7.49 4.91 -2.22
CA TYR A 135 -6.52 4.24 -1.36
C TYR A 135 -5.20 3.92 -2.09
N LEU A 136 -5.27 3.39 -3.31
CA LEU A 136 -4.07 3.09 -4.10
C LEU A 136 -3.26 4.36 -4.44
N LYS A 137 -3.94 5.46 -4.75
CA LYS A 137 -3.28 6.77 -4.95
C LYS A 137 -2.60 7.26 -3.69
N PHE A 138 -3.29 7.17 -2.55
CA PHE A 138 -2.67 7.50 -1.26
C PHE A 138 -1.42 6.65 -1.00
N ALA A 139 -1.49 5.32 -1.16
CA ALA A 139 -0.36 4.43 -0.94
C ALA A 139 0.84 4.79 -1.84
N ARG A 140 0.60 5.07 -3.13
CA ARG A 140 1.64 5.57 -4.05
C ARG A 140 2.30 6.85 -3.53
N ASP A 141 1.50 7.84 -3.16
CA ASP A 141 1.99 9.15 -2.74
C ASP A 141 2.72 9.05 -1.39
N PHE A 142 2.23 8.19 -0.50
CA PHE A 142 2.88 7.87 0.77
C PHE A 142 4.24 7.20 0.56
N ASN A 143 4.31 6.18 -0.29
CA ASN A 143 5.55 5.46 -0.61
C ASN A 143 6.60 6.41 -1.21
N HIS A 144 6.16 7.38 -2.02
CA HIS A 144 7.05 8.40 -2.58
C HIS A 144 7.58 9.37 -1.52
N LEU A 145 6.74 9.78 -0.57
CA LEU A 145 7.09 10.74 0.48
C LEU A 145 7.95 10.13 1.59
N PHE A 146 7.72 8.86 1.90
CA PHE A 146 8.36 8.15 3.00
C PHE A 146 9.06 6.87 2.53
N PRO A 147 10.14 6.99 1.71
CA PRO A 147 10.89 5.82 1.25
C PRO A 147 11.46 5.04 2.43
N GLY A 148 11.30 3.71 2.41
CA GLY A 148 11.63 2.80 3.50
C GLY A 148 10.48 2.47 4.44
N PHE A 149 9.32 3.17 4.30
CA PHE A 149 8.07 2.90 5.03
C PHE A 149 6.92 2.51 4.08
N GLU A 150 7.28 1.96 2.92
CA GLU A 150 6.34 1.64 1.87
C GLU A 150 5.30 0.60 2.32
N THR A 151 4.06 0.82 1.90
CA THR A 151 3.04 -0.23 1.89
C THR A 151 3.22 -1.07 0.63
N ASP A 152 3.50 -2.36 0.80
CA ASP A 152 3.52 -3.30 -0.32
C ASP A 152 2.08 -3.65 -0.72
N ILE A 153 1.78 -3.57 -2.02
CA ILE A 153 0.47 -3.95 -2.54
C ILE A 153 0.69 -4.97 -3.65
N HIS A 154 0.41 -6.23 -3.32
CA HIS A 154 0.45 -7.31 -4.30
C HIS A 154 -0.57 -7.07 -5.40
N GLY A 155 -0.19 -7.36 -6.63
CA GLY A 155 -1.01 -7.10 -7.82
C GLY A 155 -0.73 -5.75 -8.49
N LEU A 156 0.06 -4.87 -7.85
CA LEU A 156 0.62 -3.68 -8.51
C LEU A 156 1.94 -4.03 -9.18
N VAL A 157 2.13 -3.49 -10.38
CA VAL A 157 3.41 -3.50 -11.09
C VAL A 157 4.00 -2.10 -11.01
N SER A 158 5.24 -2.00 -10.54
CA SER A 158 5.96 -0.73 -10.47
C SER A 158 6.99 -0.63 -11.60
N GLU A 159 7.07 0.55 -12.22
CA GLU A 159 8.06 0.87 -13.25
C GLU A 159 8.79 2.16 -12.88
N SER A 160 10.12 2.09 -12.86
CA SER A 160 10.95 3.28 -12.66
C SER A 160 10.91 4.20 -13.89
N ILE A 161 10.77 5.51 -13.65
CA ILE A 161 10.71 6.50 -14.71
C ILE A 161 12.08 7.15 -14.90
N ALA A 162 12.49 7.35 -16.15
CA ALA A 162 13.66 8.16 -16.47
C ALA A 162 13.50 9.58 -15.90
N GLY A 163 14.42 10.02 -15.05
CA GLY A 163 14.32 11.30 -14.34
C GLY A 163 13.88 11.21 -12.89
N GLY A 164 13.65 9.99 -12.37
CA GLY A 164 13.29 9.71 -10.98
C GLY A 164 11.77 9.61 -10.76
N GLY A 165 11.40 8.66 -9.93
CA GLY A 165 10.01 8.35 -9.58
C GLY A 165 9.59 6.94 -10.02
N THR A 166 8.47 6.50 -9.49
CA THR A 166 7.90 5.18 -9.78
C THR A 166 6.45 5.35 -10.26
N ARG A 167 6.12 4.72 -11.36
CA ARG A 167 4.72 4.56 -11.80
C ARG A 167 4.20 3.19 -11.40
N TYR A 168 2.95 3.18 -10.99
CA TYR A 168 2.28 1.95 -10.61
C TYR A 168 1.12 1.66 -11.55
N TYR A 169 0.97 0.38 -11.88
CA TYR A 169 -0.01 -0.13 -12.82
C TYR A 169 -0.68 -1.37 -12.22
N VAL A 170 -1.85 -1.71 -12.75
CA VAL A 170 -2.50 -3.00 -12.53
C VAL A 170 -2.86 -3.62 -13.88
N ASP A 171 -2.68 -4.93 -13.99
CA ASP A 171 -3.14 -5.66 -15.16
C ASP A 171 -4.66 -5.86 -15.05
N CYS A 172 -5.40 -5.25 -15.96
CA CYS A 172 -6.86 -5.25 -16.03
C CYS A 172 -7.35 -6.01 -17.26
N VAL A 173 -8.52 -6.62 -17.16
CA VAL A 173 -9.18 -7.27 -18.31
C VAL A 173 -9.51 -6.21 -19.36
N LYS A 174 -9.21 -6.51 -20.64
CA LYS A 174 -9.60 -5.64 -21.76
C LYS A 174 -11.11 -5.50 -21.82
N PRO A 175 -11.63 -4.31 -22.10
CA PRO A 175 -13.04 -4.13 -22.39
C PRO A 175 -13.50 -5.11 -23.48
N SER A 176 -14.65 -5.71 -23.32
CA SER A 176 -15.26 -6.48 -24.40
C SER A 176 -15.41 -5.54 -25.59
N ARG A 177 -14.94 -5.93 -26.78
CA ARG A 177 -15.34 -5.24 -27.99
C ARG A 177 -16.86 -5.31 -28.07
N THR A 178 -17.53 -4.23 -27.74
CA THR A 178 -18.92 -4.07 -28.19
C THR A 178 -18.86 -4.25 -29.70
N ALA A 179 -19.49 -5.31 -30.22
CA ALA A 179 -19.75 -5.44 -31.63
C ALA A 179 -20.46 -4.16 -32.03
N GLY A 180 -19.75 -3.29 -32.77
CA GLY A 180 -20.35 -2.09 -33.32
C GLY A 180 -21.55 -2.52 -34.14
N GLY A 181 -22.73 -2.03 -33.76
CA GLY A 181 -23.92 -2.20 -34.55
C GLY A 181 -23.65 -1.67 -35.95
N GLY A 182 -23.81 -2.55 -36.91
CA GLY A 182 -23.93 -2.19 -38.30
C GLY A 182 -25.30 -1.56 -38.58
#